data_e4266dba4f3dc6a02536f8985a24a36f
#
_entry.id   e4266dba4f3dc6a02536f8985a24a36f
#
_cell.length_a   1.000
_cell.length_b   1.000
_cell.length_c   1.000
_cell.angle_alpha   90.00
_cell.angle_beta   90.00
_cell.angle_gamma   90.00
#
_symmetry.space_group_name_H-M   'P 1'
#
loop_
_entity.id
_entity.type
_entity.pdbx_description
1 polymer ?
#
loop_
_entity_poly.entity_id
_entity_poly.type
_entity_poly.pdbx_seq_one_letter_code
_entity_poly.pdbx_strand_id
1 'polypeptide(L)'
;TKMAHFHFVAAEPYRKRVIQLGENPAYVLNFGSPGLDHLKRTPLLDKQSFEKRINFDLGGLSFLVTYHPATLESESPEKGIGELLAALDQFPNAKIIFTQANADTYGRIINVKINEYAKKHPLRAKVFATMGQQLYLSALKNVNLIIGNSSSALTEAPALKKPAVNIGKRQEGRLKALSVIDCEEKKDDIVNAIKKALSPEFQESLKGIVSLYGEGDASQKIKEFLKTVSLDGVIIKKFFDIGI
;
A
#
# COMPACT_ATOMS: atom_id res chain seq x y z
N THR A 1 14.02 -16.16 9.77
CA THR A 1 13.72 -17.51 9.21
C THR A 1 14.25 -18.62 10.09
N LYS A 2 15.45 -18.52 10.68
CA LYS A 2 16.12 -19.64 11.38
C LYS A 2 15.36 -20.19 12.61
N MET A 3 14.51 -19.42 13.25
CA MET A 3 13.71 -19.88 14.39
C MET A 3 12.40 -20.56 13.99
N ALA A 4 11.92 -20.34 12.76
CA ALA A 4 10.67 -20.93 12.28
C ALA A 4 10.93 -22.13 11.38
N HIS A 5 10.03 -23.12 11.37
CA HIS A 5 10.10 -24.31 10.53
C HIS A 5 9.28 -24.14 9.25
N PHE A 6 8.12 -23.52 9.35
CA PHE A 6 7.25 -23.21 8.21
C PHE A 6 7.31 -21.73 7.89
N HIS A 7 7.37 -21.41 6.62
CA HIS A 7 7.48 -20.05 6.12
C HIS A 7 6.35 -19.80 5.12
N PHE A 8 5.46 -18.88 5.47
CA PHE A 8 4.39 -18.44 4.60
C PHE A 8 4.76 -17.07 4.02
N VAL A 9 5.08 -17.05 2.74
CA VAL A 9 5.55 -15.85 2.06
C VAL A 9 4.46 -15.27 1.18
N ALA A 10 4.56 -13.96 0.93
CA ALA A 10 3.53 -13.22 0.23
C ALA A 10 3.73 -13.19 -1.31
N ALA A 11 4.90 -13.61 -1.82
CA ALA A 11 5.20 -13.60 -3.25
C ALA A 11 6.34 -14.57 -3.59
N GLU A 12 6.39 -15.03 -4.84
CA GLU A 12 7.38 -16.01 -5.29
C GLU A 12 8.85 -15.53 -5.20
N PRO A 13 9.20 -14.26 -5.51
CA PRO A 13 10.55 -13.78 -5.26
C PRO A 13 10.98 -13.85 -3.79
N TYR A 14 10.04 -13.66 -2.85
CA TYR A 14 10.32 -13.81 -1.43
C TYR A 14 10.49 -15.27 -1.04
N ARG A 15 9.75 -16.19 -1.67
CA ARG A 15 9.96 -17.64 -1.50
C ARG A 15 11.41 -18.02 -1.87
N LYS A 16 11.86 -17.60 -3.03
CA LYS A 16 13.23 -17.86 -3.50
C LYS A 16 14.28 -17.32 -2.53
N ARG A 17 14.11 -16.10 -2.01
CA ARG A 17 15.02 -15.51 -1.02
C ARG A 17 15.07 -16.30 0.29
N VAL A 18 13.93 -16.78 0.78
CA VAL A 18 13.87 -17.58 2.01
C VAL A 18 14.57 -18.93 1.80
N ILE A 19 14.38 -19.59 0.65
CA ILE A 19 15.10 -20.81 0.30
C ILE A 19 16.61 -20.54 0.23
N GLN A 20 17.04 -19.45 -0.40
CA GLN A 20 18.43 -19.03 -0.48
C GLN A 20 19.08 -18.83 0.89
N LEU A 21 18.31 -18.53 1.92
CA LEU A 21 18.78 -18.48 3.32
C LEU A 21 18.95 -19.87 3.95
N GLY A 22 18.82 -20.96 3.20
CA GLY A 22 18.99 -22.34 3.65
C GLY A 22 17.73 -22.94 4.29
N GLU A 23 16.56 -22.46 3.88
CA GLU A 23 15.29 -23.04 4.29
C GLU A 23 14.81 -24.09 3.28
N ASN A 24 14.32 -25.23 3.78
CA ASN A 24 13.84 -26.32 2.92
C ASN A 24 12.65 -25.85 2.06
N PRO A 25 12.72 -25.97 0.72
CA PRO A 25 11.66 -25.54 -0.20
C PRO A 25 10.28 -26.13 0.08
N ALA A 26 10.22 -27.35 0.67
CA ALA A 26 8.97 -28.00 1.06
C ALA A 26 8.22 -27.25 2.17
N TYR A 27 8.93 -26.44 2.95
CA TYR A 27 8.37 -25.69 4.08
C TYR A 27 8.33 -24.19 3.83
N VAL A 28 8.65 -23.75 2.60
CA VAL A 28 8.51 -22.35 2.17
C VAL A 28 7.38 -22.24 1.15
N LEU A 29 6.25 -21.74 1.59
CA LEU A 29 4.99 -21.77 0.86
C LEU A 29 4.56 -20.34 0.48
N ASN A 30 4.33 -20.11 -0.82
CA ASN A 30 3.79 -18.85 -1.28
C ASN A 30 2.26 -18.92 -1.29
N PHE A 31 1.64 -18.38 -0.25
CA PHE A 31 0.17 -18.31 -0.12
C PHE A 31 -0.39 -16.91 -0.34
N GLY A 32 0.47 -15.94 -0.64
CA GLY A 32 0.06 -14.54 -0.77
C GLY A 32 0.05 -13.80 0.57
N SER A 33 -0.37 -12.55 0.53
CA SER A 33 -0.43 -11.67 1.70
C SER A 33 -1.76 -11.83 2.46
N PRO A 34 -1.75 -12.18 3.76
CA PRO A 34 -2.97 -12.19 4.58
C PRO A 34 -3.67 -10.82 4.64
N GLY A 35 -2.93 -9.72 4.41
CA GLY A 35 -3.50 -8.38 4.34
C GLY A 35 -4.55 -8.22 3.24
N LEU A 36 -4.43 -8.98 2.14
CA LEU A 36 -5.40 -8.95 1.04
C LEU A 36 -6.69 -9.74 1.33
N ASP A 37 -6.70 -10.62 2.31
CA ASP A 37 -7.89 -11.37 2.69
C ASP A 37 -9.04 -10.44 3.10
N HIS A 38 -8.70 -9.27 3.62
CA HIS A 38 -9.68 -8.27 4.01
C HIS A 38 -10.44 -7.68 2.82
N LEU A 39 -9.84 -7.60 1.64
CA LEU A 39 -10.54 -7.13 0.43
C LEU A 39 -11.70 -8.06 0.03
N LYS A 40 -11.56 -9.37 0.27
CA LYS A 40 -12.63 -10.34 0.01
C LYS A 40 -13.68 -10.42 1.11
N ARG A 41 -13.26 -10.24 2.37
CA ARG A 41 -14.11 -10.44 3.56
C ARG A 41 -14.87 -9.20 3.99
N THR A 42 -14.33 -8.01 3.69
CA THR A 42 -14.94 -6.75 4.12
C THR A 42 -15.96 -6.29 3.08
N PRO A 43 -17.22 -6.05 3.44
CA PRO A 43 -18.19 -5.46 2.53
C PRO A 43 -17.81 -4.00 2.24
N LEU A 44 -17.28 -3.76 1.04
CA LEU A 44 -16.84 -2.44 0.61
C LEU A 44 -18.03 -1.57 0.17
N LEU A 45 -18.10 -0.36 0.68
CA LEU A 45 -19.13 0.61 0.33
C LEU A 45 -19.00 1.02 -1.15
N ASP A 46 -20.12 1.26 -1.81
CA ASP A 46 -20.17 2.00 -3.05
C ASP A 46 -19.83 3.49 -2.82
N LYS A 47 -19.65 4.25 -3.91
CA LYS A 47 -19.24 5.65 -3.84
C LYS A 47 -20.21 6.49 -3.02
N GLN A 48 -21.51 6.40 -3.29
CA GLN A 48 -22.54 7.21 -2.63
C GLN A 48 -22.63 6.92 -1.12
N SER A 49 -22.64 5.64 -0.75
CA SER A 49 -22.65 5.19 0.66
C SER A 49 -21.38 5.62 1.39
N PHE A 50 -20.23 5.57 0.71
CA PHE A 50 -18.94 6.00 1.24
C PHE A 50 -18.92 7.50 1.49
N GLU A 51 -19.29 8.32 0.49
CA GLU A 51 -19.38 9.79 0.60
C GLU A 51 -20.30 10.23 1.74
N LYS A 52 -21.47 9.60 1.83
CA LYS A 52 -22.42 9.85 2.94
C LYS A 52 -21.79 9.49 4.29
N ARG A 53 -21.13 8.35 4.39
CA ARG A 53 -20.52 7.86 5.64
C ARG A 53 -19.39 8.75 6.14
N ILE A 54 -18.59 9.28 5.22
CA ILE A 54 -17.50 10.20 5.57
C ILE A 54 -17.93 11.68 5.56
N ASN A 55 -19.15 12.00 5.16
CA ASN A 55 -19.65 13.36 4.95
C ASN A 55 -18.67 14.20 4.11
N PHE A 56 -18.33 13.68 2.92
CA PHE A 56 -17.40 14.33 1.99
C PHE A 56 -17.61 13.79 0.56
N ASP A 57 -17.86 14.70 -0.38
CA ASP A 57 -18.04 14.39 -1.80
C ASP A 57 -16.68 14.21 -2.47
N LEU A 58 -16.52 13.12 -3.23
CA LEU A 58 -15.30 12.81 -4.00
C LEU A 58 -15.24 13.55 -5.34
N GLY A 59 -16.32 14.13 -5.79
CA GLY A 59 -16.38 14.82 -7.08
C GLY A 59 -16.04 13.91 -8.28
N GLY A 60 -15.52 14.55 -9.33
CA GLY A 60 -15.07 13.86 -10.55
C GLY A 60 -13.62 13.35 -10.45
N LEU A 61 -12.80 13.95 -9.61
CA LEU A 61 -11.39 13.58 -9.39
C LEU A 61 -11.10 13.55 -7.89
N SER A 62 -10.57 12.44 -7.40
CA SER A 62 -10.28 12.27 -5.98
C SER A 62 -9.01 11.46 -5.72
N PHE A 63 -8.29 11.85 -4.67
CA PHE A 63 -7.03 11.23 -4.24
C PHE A 63 -7.14 10.75 -2.79
N LEU A 64 -6.58 9.57 -2.52
CA LEU A 64 -6.31 9.10 -1.16
C LEU A 64 -4.81 9.28 -0.91
N VAL A 65 -4.48 10.11 0.08
CA VAL A 65 -3.10 10.48 0.38
C VAL A 65 -2.70 9.94 1.75
N THR A 66 -1.63 9.12 1.76
CA THR A 66 -1.04 8.56 2.98
C THR A 66 0.47 8.71 2.92
N TYR A 67 1.01 9.63 3.70
CA TYR A 67 2.43 9.93 3.71
C TYR A 67 3.01 9.76 5.12
N HIS A 68 4.07 8.96 5.22
CA HIS A 68 4.76 8.65 6.48
C HIS A 68 6.19 9.17 6.44
N PRO A 69 6.79 9.49 7.59
CA PRO A 69 8.22 9.82 7.62
C PRO A 69 9.05 8.59 7.19
N ALA A 70 10.10 8.84 6.43
CA ALA A 70 11.12 7.83 6.14
C ALA A 70 12.22 7.95 7.21
N THR A 71 12.40 6.89 8.00
CA THR A 71 13.25 6.92 9.21
C THR A 71 14.75 6.95 8.91
N LEU A 72 15.18 6.71 7.68
CA LEU A 72 16.59 6.62 7.26
C LEU A 72 17.00 7.70 6.25
N GLU A 73 16.13 8.65 5.93
CA GLU A 73 16.47 9.73 5.02
C GLU A 73 17.11 10.90 5.75
N SER A 74 18.16 11.46 5.13
CA SER A 74 18.91 12.61 5.65
C SER A 74 18.16 13.94 5.48
N GLU A 75 17.11 14.00 4.67
CA GLU A 75 16.30 15.18 4.45
C GLU A 75 15.16 15.29 5.47
N SER A 76 14.83 16.53 5.84
CA SER A 76 13.74 16.78 6.77
C SER A 76 12.39 16.28 6.21
N PRO A 77 11.62 15.48 6.95
CA PRO A 77 10.26 15.07 6.57
C PRO A 77 9.32 16.25 6.27
N GLU A 78 9.66 17.42 6.80
CA GLU A 78 8.97 18.67 6.56
C GLU A 78 9.09 19.13 5.10
N LYS A 79 10.26 18.91 4.46
CA LYS A 79 10.48 19.19 3.05
C LYS A 79 9.62 18.26 2.17
N GLY A 80 9.69 16.96 2.40
CA GLY A 80 8.93 15.98 1.59
C GLY A 80 7.42 16.20 1.64
N ILE A 81 6.85 16.44 2.84
CA ILE A 81 5.42 16.77 2.93
C ILE A 81 5.11 18.13 2.26
N GLY A 82 6.00 19.10 2.34
CA GLY A 82 5.85 20.39 1.66
C GLY A 82 5.79 20.24 0.14
N GLU A 83 6.69 19.46 -0.45
CA GLU A 83 6.71 19.14 -1.88
C GLU A 83 5.42 18.42 -2.33
N LEU A 84 4.95 17.46 -1.54
CA LEU A 84 3.69 16.76 -1.81
C LEU A 84 2.49 17.72 -1.80
N LEU A 85 2.35 18.57 -0.79
CA LEU A 85 1.25 19.52 -0.71
C LEU A 85 1.28 20.53 -1.86
N ALA A 86 2.47 21.03 -2.23
CA ALA A 86 2.66 21.91 -3.37
C ALA A 86 2.33 21.23 -4.71
N ALA A 87 2.59 19.92 -4.83
CA ALA A 87 2.18 19.14 -6.00
C ALA A 87 0.66 18.98 -6.09
N LEU A 88 -0.01 18.74 -4.95
CA LEU A 88 -1.47 18.62 -4.90
C LEU A 88 -2.18 19.92 -5.29
N ASP A 89 -1.57 21.08 -5.08
CA ASP A 89 -2.11 22.39 -5.48
C ASP A 89 -2.16 22.57 -7.01
N GLN A 90 -1.40 21.78 -7.77
CA GLN A 90 -1.50 21.77 -9.24
C GLN A 90 -2.78 21.07 -9.75
N PHE A 91 -3.57 20.46 -8.85
CA PHE A 91 -4.83 19.80 -9.16
C PHE A 91 -6.00 20.42 -8.38
N PRO A 92 -6.38 21.68 -8.65
CA PRO A 92 -7.33 22.45 -7.81
C PRO A 92 -8.72 21.81 -7.73
N ASN A 93 -9.12 21.05 -8.75
CA ASN A 93 -10.43 20.38 -8.80
C ASN A 93 -10.42 19.00 -8.11
N ALA A 94 -9.27 18.51 -7.66
CA ALA A 94 -9.20 17.21 -7.00
C ALA A 94 -9.68 17.30 -5.54
N LYS A 95 -10.54 16.36 -5.13
CA LYS A 95 -10.89 16.12 -3.74
C LYS A 95 -9.83 15.23 -3.10
N ILE A 96 -9.43 15.52 -1.88
CA ILE A 96 -8.31 14.87 -1.23
C ILE A 96 -8.74 14.31 0.13
N ILE A 97 -8.57 13.00 0.29
CA ILE A 97 -8.69 12.33 1.58
C ILE A 97 -7.27 12.09 2.09
N PHE A 98 -6.94 12.68 3.23
CA PHE A 98 -5.70 12.39 3.94
C PHE A 98 -5.93 11.39 5.06
N THR A 99 -5.04 10.42 5.20
CA THR A 99 -4.87 9.68 6.45
C THR A 99 -3.63 10.19 7.15
N GLN A 100 -3.69 10.32 8.46
CA GLN A 100 -2.55 10.79 9.24
C GLN A 100 -1.39 9.79 9.20
N ALA A 101 -0.17 10.30 9.33
CA ALA A 101 1.01 9.48 9.54
C ALA A 101 0.90 8.72 10.87
N ASN A 102 1.53 7.55 10.92
CA ASN A 102 1.67 6.78 12.16
C ASN A 102 2.49 7.56 13.23
N ALA A 103 2.57 6.99 14.42
CA ALA A 103 3.23 7.60 15.58
C ALA A 103 4.77 7.59 15.53
N ASP A 104 5.37 7.37 14.34
CA ASP A 104 6.83 7.42 14.17
C ASP A 104 7.38 8.82 14.46
N THR A 105 8.69 8.94 14.75
CA THR A 105 9.39 10.12 15.27
C THR A 105 9.07 11.25 14.36
N TYR A 106 8.76 11.64 13.47
CA TYR A 106 8.41 12.83 12.70
C TYR A 106 6.97 12.86 12.19
N GLY A 107 6.16 11.84 12.54
CA GLY A 107 4.75 11.75 12.11
C GLY A 107 3.92 12.95 12.56
N ARG A 108 4.27 13.53 13.71
CA ARG A 108 3.58 14.72 14.24
C ARG A 108 3.71 15.94 13.33
N ILE A 109 4.91 16.19 12.78
CA ILE A 109 5.16 17.32 11.86
C ILE A 109 4.33 17.17 10.60
N ILE A 110 4.32 15.96 10.00
CA ILE A 110 3.51 15.66 8.83
C ILE A 110 2.03 15.90 9.13
N ASN A 111 1.54 15.41 10.27
CA ASN A 111 0.14 15.57 10.66
C ASN A 111 -0.26 17.04 10.87
N VAL A 112 0.62 17.86 11.42
CA VAL A 112 0.39 19.31 11.55
C VAL A 112 0.22 19.93 10.16
N LYS A 113 1.14 19.70 9.23
CA LYS A 113 1.09 20.25 7.87
C LYS A 113 -0.16 19.81 7.10
N ILE A 114 -0.55 18.54 7.21
CA ILE A 114 -1.76 18.01 6.58
C ILE A 114 -3.01 18.69 7.17
N ASN A 115 -3.08 18.86 8.49
CA ASN A 115 -4.21 19.51 9.14
C ASN A 115 -4.30 21.00 8.78
N GLU A 116 -3.17 21.71 8.71
CA GLU A 116 -3.13 23.11 8.26
C GLU A 116 -3.62 23.23 6.80
N TYR A 117 -3.17 22.32 5.93
CA TYR A 117 -3.61 22.27 4.54
C TYR A 117 -5.13 22.06 4.43
N ALA A 118 -5.67 21.09 5.14
CA ALA A 118 -7.09 20.80 5.11
C ALA A 118 -7.94 21.94 5.68
N LYS A 119 -7.46 22.65 6.70
CA LYS A 119 -8.11 23.86 7.22
C LYS A 119 -8.19 25.00 6.20
N LYS A 120 -7.14 25.14 5.37
CA LYS A 120 -7.10 26.13 4.28
C LYS A 120 -8.01 25.74 3.10
N HIS A 121 -8.30 24.44 2.94
CA HIS A 121 -9.06 23.90 1.83
C HIS A 121 -10.24 23.01 2.28
N PRO A 122 -11.20 23.51 3.12
CA PRO A 122 -12.20 22.68 3.80
C PRO A 122 -13.19 21.98 2.85
N LEU A 123 -13.43 22.56 1.67
CA LEU A 123 -14.30 21.95 0.65
C LEU A 123 -13.57 20.93 -0.25
N ARG A 124 -12.24 20.89 -0.19
CA ARG A 124 -11.39 20.10 -1.08
C ARG A 124 -10.65 18.99 -0.35
N ALA A 125 -10.32 19.17 0.92
CA ALA A 125 -9.48 18.25 1.66
C ALA A 125 -10.13 17.84 2.99
N LYS A 126 -10.08 16.55 3.30
CA LYS A 126 -10.54 15.99 4.58
C LYS A 126 -9.49 15.08 5.17
N VAL A 127 -9.26 15.21 6.48
CA VAL A 127 -8.24 14.43 7.21
C VAL A 127 -8.91 13.44 8.14
N PHE A 128 -8.37 12.24 8.19
CA PHE A 128 -8.76 11.19 9.12
C PHE A 128 -7.53 10.72 9.92
N ALA A 129 -7.65 10.75 11.24
CA ALA A 129 -6.62 10.17 12.11
C ALA A 129 -6.58 8.64 11.91
N THR A 130 -7.75 8.03 11.81
CA THR A 130 -7.94 6.63 11.39
C THR A 130 -9.28 6.49 10.69
N MET A 131 -9.34 5.67 9.67
CA MET A 131 -10.60 5.38 8.98
C MET A 131 -11.20 4.02 9.41
N GLY A 132 -10.40 3.20 10.09
CA GLY A 132 -10.74 1.79 10.24
C GLY A 132 -10.72 1.05 8.90
N GLN A 133 -10.76 -0.27 8.95
CA GLN A 133 -10.52 -1.13 7.78
C GLN A 133 -11.56 -0.93 6.66
N GLN A 134 -12.85 -0.98 6.99
CA GLN A 134 -13.90 -0.89 5.98
C GLN A 134 -13.87 0.43 5.21
N LEU A 135 -13.77 1.56 5.94
CA LEU A 135 -13.75 2.88 5.28
C LEU A 135 -12.48 3.10 4.48
N TYR A 136 -11.32 2.65 5.00
CA TYR A 136 -10.06 2.77 4.27
C TYR A 136 -10.07 1.98 2.95
N LEU A 137 -10.49 0.72 2.99
CA LEU A 137 -10.61 -0.10 1.77
C LEU A 137 -11.68 0.43 0.82
N SER A 138 -12.77 1.01 1.36
CA SER A 138 -13.79 1.68 0.54
C SER A 138 -13.25 2.98 -0.07
N ALA A 139 -12.39 3.73 0.62
CA ALA A 139 -11.69 4.88 0.05
C ALA A 139 -10.80 4.44 -1.12
N LEU A 140 -9.94 3.42 -0.92
CA LEU A 140 -9.09 2.84 -1.98
C LEU A 140 -9.91 2.45 -3.21
N LYS A 141 -11.08 1.82 -3.02
CA LYS A 141 -11.97 1.40 -4.11
C LYS A 141 -12.55 2.60 -4.88
N ASN A 142 -12.92 3.67 -4.19
CA ASN A 142 -13.75 4.74 -4.76
C ASN A 142 -12.96 5.96 -5.26
N VAL A 143 -11.71 6.18 -4.80
CA VAL A 143 -10.86 7.26 -5.31
C VAL A 143 -10.27 6.93 -6.69
N ASN A 144 -9.83 7.96 -7.41
CA ASN A 144 -9.18 7.80 -8.71
C ASN A 144 -7.70 7.42 -8.59
N LEU A 145 -7.01 7.88 -7.55
CA LEU A 145 -5.57 7.71 -7.39
C LEU A 145 -5.16 7.62 -5.93
N ILE A 146 -4.20 6.75 -5.63
CA ILE A 146 -3.55 6.63 -4.33
C ILE A 146 -2.19 7.32 -4.42
N ILE A 147 -1.85 8.18 -3.46
CA ILE A 147 -0.61 8.95 -3.46
C ILE A 147 0.07 8.84 -2.10
N GLY A 148 1.37 8.68 -2.10
CA GLY A 148 2.19 8.70 -0.89
C GLY A 148 3.18 7.56 -0.82
N ASN A 149 3.53 7.13 0.39
CA ASN A 149 4.52 6.08 0.61
C ASN A 149 4.04 4.95 1.53
N SER A 150 2.72 4.75 1.60
CA SER A 150 2.12 3.62 2.32
C SER A 150 2.29 2.31 1.57
N SER A 151 2.45 1.20 2.29
CA SER A 151 2.48 -0.14 1.69
C SER A 151 1.20 -0.52 0.96
N SER A 152 0.07 0.11 1.28
CA SER A 152 -1.20 -0.13 0.59
C SER A 152 -1.18 0.29 -0.89
N ALA A 153 -0.32 1.23 -1.27
CA ALA A 153 -0.05 1.56 -2.66
C ALA A 153 0.50 0.37 -3.46
N LEU A 154 1.22 -0.55 -2.79
CA LEU A 154 1.87 -1.69 -3.42
C LEU A 154 1.04 -2.99 -3.32
N THR A 155 0.22 -3.12 -2.29
CA THR A 155 -0.52 -4.35 -1.97
C THR A 155 -2.00 -4.25 -2.34
N GLU A 156 -2.75 -3.38 -1.69
CA GLU A 156 -4.20 -3.28 -1.86
C GLU A 156 -4.59 -2.53 -3.14
N ALA A 157 -3.87 -1.46 -3.49
CA ALA A 157 -4.19 -0.67 -4.68
C ALA A 157 -4.14 -1.51 -5.99
N PRO A 158 -3.08 -2.30 -6.25
CA PRO A 158 -3.04 -3.18 -7.41
C PRO A 158 -4.13 -4.27 -7.38
N ALA A 159 -4.45 -4.82 -6.21
CA ALA A 159 -5.52 -5.81 -6.06
C ALA A 159 -6.91 -5.23 -6.39
N LEU A 160 -7.09 -3.92 -6.20
CA LEU A 160 -8.28 -3.16 -6.60
C LEU A 160 -8.16 -2.54 -8.01
N LYS A 161 -7.08 -2.85 -8.75
CA LYS A 161 -6.78 -2.28 -10.07
C LYS A 161 -6.73 -0.75 -10.05
N LYS A 162 -6.21 -0.17 -8.96
CA LYS A 162 -6.08 1.28 -8.79
C LYS A 162 -4.66 1.73 -9.09
N PRO A 163 -4.49 2.86 -9.75
CA PRO A 163 -3.18 3.48 -9.90
C PRO A 163 -2.69 4.00 -8.57
N ALA A 164 -1.38 3.95 -8.39
CA ALA A 164 -0.73 4.51 -7.21
C ALA A 164 0.54 5.26 -7.58
N VAL A 165 0.77 6.41 -6.96
CA VAL A 165 2.03 7.15 -6.99
C VAL A 165 2.76 6.89 -5.69
N ASN A 166 3.91 6.20 -5.77
CA ASN A 166 4.76 5.91 -4.63
C ASN A 166 5.88 6.93 -4.55
N ILE A 167 5.91 7.72 -3.49
CA ILE A 167 6.84 8.83 -3.31
C ILE A 167 8.03 8.40 -2.45
N GLY A 168 9.25 8.68 -2.94
CA GLY A 168 10.50 8.42 -2.20
C GLY A 168 10.80 6.94 -2.03
N LYS A 169 11.75 6.65 -1.13
CA LYS A 169 12.40 5.33 -1.01
C LYS A 169 11.82 4.42 0.08
N ARG A 170 10.81 4.86 0.85
CA ARG A 170 10.26 4.09 1.98
C ARG A 170 9.84 2.67 1.60
N GLN A 171 9.42 2.44 0.37
CA GLN A 171 8.99 1.14 -0.16
C GLN A 171 10.06 0.49 -1.05
N GLU A 172 11.31 0.93 -1.00
CA GLU A 172 12.40 0.35 -1.79
C GLU A 172 12.59 -1.14 -1.47
N GLY A 173 12.96 -1.92 -2.49
CA GLY A 173 13.15 -3.37 -2.36
C GLY A 173 11.88 -4.22 -2.29
N ARG A 174 10.70 -3.62 -2.21
CA ARG A 174 9.41 -4.34 -2.30
C ARG A 174 9.00 -4.53 -3.76
N LEU A 175 8.26 -5.60 -4.01
CA LEU A 175 7.66 -5.83 -5.32
C LEU A 175 6.59 -4.78 -5.60
N LYS A 176 6.57 -4.29 -6.85
CA LYS A 176 5.63 -3.27 -7.32
C LYS A 176 4.95 -3.76 -8.61
N ALA A 177 3.63 -3.70 -8.64
CA ALA A 177 2.86 -3.96 -9.85
C ALA A 177 3.01 -2.78 -10.84
N LEU A 178 2.67 -3.00 -12.10
CA LEU A 178 2.72 -1.96 -13.14
C LEU A 178 1.78 -0.77 -12.89
N SER A 179 0.81 -0.92 -11.98
CA SER A 179 -0.06 0.17 -11.52
C SER A 179 0.61 1.16 -10.57
N VAL A 180 1.85 0.88 -10.12
CA VAL A 180 2.58 1.74 -9.19
C VAL A 180 3.64 2.53 -9.93
N ILE A 181 3.56 3.84 -9.85
CA ILE A 181 4.54 4.78 -10.43
C ILE A 181 5.39 5.31 -9.28
N ASP A 182 6.70 5.07 -9.34
CA ASP A 182 7.66 5.67 -8.41
C ASP A 182 8.03 7.08 -8.83
N CYS A 183 8.22 7.98 -7.87
CA CYS A 183 8.77 9.30 -8.08
C CYS A 183 9.61 9.77 -6.89
N GLU A 184 10.48 10.73 -7.12
CA GLU A 184 11.24 11.39 -6.06
C GLU A 184 10.34 12.34 -5.23
N GLU A 185 10.81 12.71 -4.04
CA GLU A 185 10.14 13.65 -3.14
C GLU A 185 10.28 15.11 -3.60
N LYS A 186 9.96 15.38 -4.87
CA LYS A 186 10.01 16.70 -5.48
C LYS A 186 8.67 17.01 -6.12
N LYS A 187 8.21 18.23 -5.96
CA LYS A 187 6.92 18.72 -6.49
C LYS A 187 6.70 18.30 -7.95
N ASP A 188 7.66 18.61 -8.82
CA ASP A 188 7.48 18.39 -10.26
C ASP A 188 7.45 16.90 -10.62
N ASP A 189 8.25 16.07 -9.95
CA ASP A 189 8.26 14.62 -10.14
C ASP A 189 6.91 14.02 -9.69
N ILE A 190 6.38 14.47 -8.55
CA ILE A 190 5.07 14.07 -8.04
C ILE A 190 3.97 14.48 -9.02
N VAL A 191 3.99 15.72 -9.52
CA VAL A 191 3.01 16.21 -10.50
C VAL A 191 3.05 15.38 -11.79
N ASN A 192 4.24 15.08 -12.30
CA ASN A 192 4.40 14.27 -13.52
C ASN A 192 3.90 12.83 -13.29
N ALA A 193 4.18 12.23 -12.14
CA ALA A 193 3.68 10.91 -11.79
C ALA A 193 2.14 10.88 -11.67
N ILE A 194 1.53 11.89 -11.06
CA ILE A 194 0.07 12.04 -10.98
C ILE A 194 -0.53 12.17 -12.38
N LYS A 195 0.00 13.04 -13.24
CA LYS A 195 -0.48 13.20 -14.62
C LYS A 195 -0.37 11.90 -15.40
N LYS A 196 0.75 11.18 -15.29
CA LYS A 196 0.93 9.86 -15.89
C LYS A 196 -0.09 8.86 -15.39
N ALA A 197 -0.31 8.78 -14.07
CA ALA A 197 -1.29 7.88 -13.46
C ALA A 197 -2.73 8.14 -13.93
N LEU A 198 -3.05 9.37 -14.27
CA LEU A 198 -4.38 9.79 -14.74
C LEU A 198 -4.53 9.74 -16.27
N SER A 199 -3.46 9.47 -17.03
CA SER A 199 -3.54 9.41 -18.48
C SER A 199 -4.42 8.24 -18.95
N PRO A 200 -5.16 8.41 -20.06
CA PRO A 200 -6.03 7.36 -20.61
C PRO A 200 -5.27 6.04 -20.87
N GLU A 201 -4.05 6.13 -21.39
CA GLU A 201 -3.20 4.99 -21.72
C GLU A 201 -2.85 4.21 -20.45
N PHE A 202 -2.48 4.92 -19.36
CA PHE A 202 -2.15 4.28 -18.10
C PHE A 202 -3.40 3.65 -17.45
N GLN A 203 -4.54 4.35 -17.49
CA GLN A 203 -5.81 3.81 -16.98
C GLN A 203 -6.25 2.55 -17.73
N GLU A 204 -6.07 2.50 -19.05
CA GLU A 204 -6.37 1.30 -19.83
C GLU A 204 -5.47 0.12 -19.45
N SER A 205 -4.18 0.36 -19.19
CA SER A 205 -3.23 -0.68 -18.78
C SER A 205 -3.61 -1.35 -17.44
N LEU A 206 -4.39 -0.68 -16.60
CA LEU A 206 -4.80 -1.23 -15.30
C LEU A 206 -5.77 -2.42 -15.43
N LYS A 207 -6.46 -2.58 -16.56
CA LYS A 207 -7.40 -3.69 -16.77
C LYS A 207 -6.73 -5.05 -16.68
N GLY A 208 -5.48 -5.16 -17.12
CA GLY A 208 -4.66 -6.37 -17.11
C GLY A 208 -3.83 -6.59 -15.83
N ILE A 209 -3.92 -5.69 -14.86
CA ILE A 209 -3.10 -5.78 -13.64
C ILE A 209 -3.50 -7.00 -12.80
N VAL A 210 -2.46 -7.73 -12.39
CA VAL A 210 -2.54 -8.84 -11.44
C VAL A 210 -1.81 -8.44 -10.16
N SER A 211 -2.40 -8.73 -9.01
CA SER A 211 -1.75 -8.52 -7.72
C SER A 211 -0.56 -9.47 -7.58
N LEU A 212 0.62 -8.91 -7.25
CA LEU A 212 1.84 -9.68 -7.01
C LEU A 212 1.85 -10.35 -5.62
N TYR A 213 0.89 -10.00 -4.76
CA TYR A 213 0.79 -10.45 -3.38
C TYR A 213 -0.38 -11.41 -3.13
N GLY A 214 -0.93 -12.00 -4.22
CA GLY A 214 -2.02 -12.99 -4.15
C GLY A 214 -3.41 -12.36 -4.28
N GLU A 215 -4.43 -13.19 -4.02
CA GLU A 215 -5.82 -12.88 -4.33
C GLU A 215 -6.73 -12.76 -3.10
N GLY A 216 -6.16 -12.77 -1.89
CA GLY A 216 -6.93 -12.58 -0.66
C GLY A 216 -7.57 -13.88 -0.10
N ASP A 217 -6.81 -14.96 -0.12
CA ASP A 217 -7.16 -16.28 0.44
C ASP A 217 -6.01 -16.89 1.28
N ALA A 218 -4.99 -16.09 1.57
CA ALA A 218 -3.76 -16.54 2.23
C ALA A 218 -4.04 -17.18 3.60
N SER A 219 -4.85 -16.56 4.45
CA SER A 219 -5.16 -17.09 5.78
C SER A 219 -5.87 -18.44 5.71
N GLN A 220 -6.73 -18.66 4.72
CA GLN A 220 -7.40 -19.94 4.53
C GLN A 220 -6.40 -21.02 4.12
N LYS A 221 -5.51 -20.74 3.17
CA LYS A 221 -4.45 -21.67 2.74
C LYS A 221 -3.50 -22.02 3.86
N ILE A 222 -3.09 -21.02 4.66
CA ILE A 222 -2.25 -21.23 5.86
C ILE A 222 -2.96 -22.16 6.85
N LYS A 223 -4.23 -21.89 7.15
CA LYS A 223 -5.04 -22.70 8.06
C LYS A 223 -5.13 -24.14 7.59
N GLU A 224 -5.45 -24.38 6.32
CA GLU A 224 -5.58 -25.75 5.78
C GLU A 224 -4.23 -26.48 5.83
N PHE A 225 -3.14 -25.83 5.45
CA PHE A 225 -1.80 -26.41 5.58
C PHE A 225 -1.47 -26.80 7.01
N LEU A 226 -1.70 -25.90 7.98
CA LEU A 226 -1.40 -26.15 9.40
C LEU A 226 -2.24 -27.28 10.01
N LYS A 227 -3.44 -27.57 9.47
CA LYS A 227 -4.27 -28.69 9.88
C LYS A 227 -3.78 -30.04 9.40
N THR A 228 -3.04 -30.07 8.30
CA THR A 228 -2.69 -31.32 7.59
C THR A 228 -1.21 -31.66 7.66
N VAL A 229 -0.36 -30.66 7.95
CA VAL A 229 1.09 -30.89 8.01
C VAL A 229 1.45 -31.76 9.22
N SER A 230 2.31 -32.78 9.00
CA SER A 230 2.89 -33.54 10.09
C SER A 230 3.91 -32.69 10.84
N LEU A 231 3.87 -32.79 12.17
CA LEU A 231 4.86 -32.18 13.05
C LEU A 231 5.96 -33.16 13.48
N ASP A 232 5.96 -34.39 12.94
CA ASP A 232 6.95 -35.41 13.28
C ASP A 232 8.34 -34.99 12.80
N GLY A 233 9.31 -35.00 13.69
CA GLY A 233 10.69 -34.63 13.40
C GLY A 233 10.95 -33.13 13.16
N VAL A 234 9.95 -32.26 13.30
CA VAL A 234 10.06 -30.81 13.04
C VAL A 234 11.02 -30.12 14.01
N ILE A 235 11.23 -30.65 15.22
CA ILE A 235 12.06 -30.01 16.27
C ILE A 235 13.54 -29.86 15.80
N ILE A 236 14.03 -30.82 15.02
CA ILE A 236 15.42 -30.78 14.53
C ILE A 236 15.45 -30.18 13.14
N LYS A 237 15.70 -28.89 13.09
CA LYS A 237 15.82 -28.15 11.82
C LYS A 237 17.20 -28.34 11.19
N LYS A 238 17.23 -28.82 9.97
CA LYS A 238 18.47 -28.93 9.18
C LYS A 238 18.59 -27.75 8.22
N PHE A 239 19.82 -27.33 7.96
CA PHE A 239 20.12 -26.38 6.89
C PHE A 239 19.87 -27.07 5.54
N PHE A 240 19.27 -26.38 4.60
CA PHE A 240 19.05 -26.86 3.25
C PHE A 240 20.14 -26.29 2.34
N ASP A 241 20.99 -27.16 1.85
CA ASP A 241 22.00 -26.79 0.86
C ASP A 241 21.38 -26.67 -0.52
N ILE A 242 21.44 -25.49 -1.08
CA ILE A 242 21.10 -25.28 -2.49
C ILE A 242 22.30 -25.84 -3.27
N GLY A 243 22.09 -26.87 -4.09
CA GLY A 243 23.14 -27.48 -4.87
C GLY A 243 23.98 -26.41 -5.60
N ILE A 244 25.28 -26.44 -5.33
CA ILE A 244 26.30 -25.63 -5.98
C ILE A 244 26.59 -26.24 -7.34
#